data_fd0fd93f598552608befd0e118d8e9f1
#
_entry.id   fd0fd93f598552608befd0e118d8e9f1
#
_cell.length_a   1.000
_cell.length_b   1.000
_cell.length_c   1.000
_cell.angle_alpha   90.00
_cell.angle_beta   90.00
_cell.angle_gamma   90.00
#
_symmetry.space_group_name_H-M   'P 1'
#
loop_
_entity.id
_entity.type
_entity.pdbx_description
1 polymer ?
#
loop_
_entity_poly.entity_id
_entity_poly.type
_entity_poly.pdbx_seq_one_letter_code
_entity_poly.pdbx_strand_id
1 'polypeptide(L)'
;DEVGGGVCQVASTIYMCALKADLEIVERACHQFTVTYVPMGMDATVYWGYQDFKFRNNTEYPIRVDASVSGGYVHIKLCGTETKDYTIEMTYEILSTSSPTTIERVITDGSYANGEVIQAPHTGYRVVSYKHKIGADGKEISCDVEAYSTYIKTDRIIAVVQRPSTPSTPSAPDT
;
A
#
# COMPACT_ATOMS: atom_id res chain seq x y z
N ASP A 1 -16.12 11.23 -4.28
CA ASP A 1 -15.33 11.15 -5.53
C ASP A 1 -14.22 12.18 -5.44
N GLU A 2 -13.00 11.72 -5.23
CA GLU A 2 -11.82 12.61 -5.24
C GLU A 2 -11.16 12.57 -6.62
N VAL A 3 -10.72 13.73 -7.10
CA VAL A 3 -9.90 13.85 -8.32
C VAL A 3 -8.57 13.14 -8.08
N GLY A 4 -8.27 12.11 -8.87
CA GLY A 4 -7.06 11.27 -8.70
C GLY A 4 -7.30 9.93 -7.98
N GLY A 5 -8.53 9.63 -7.52
CA GLY A 5 -8.91 8.31 -7.05
C GLY A 5 -8.63 7.24 -8.10
N GLY A 6 -7.81 6.23 -7.78
CA GLY A 6 -7.45 5.14 -8.69
C GLY A 6 -6.11 5.29 -9.43
N VAL A 7 -5.43 6.43 -9.39
CA VAL A 7 -4.12 6.61 -10.07
C VAL A 7 -3.09 5.58 -9.57
N CYS A 8 -2.97 5.39 -8.26
CA CYS A 8 -2.08 4.39 -7.69
C CYS A 8 -2.50 2.95 -8.02
N GLN A 9 -3.80 2.68 -8.18
CA GLN A 9 -4.30 1.37 -8.62
C GLN A 9 -3.86 1.08 -10.06
N VAL A 10 -3.94 2.08 -10.95
CA VAL A 10 -3.42 1.97 -12.33
C VAL A 10 -1.91 1.75 -12.32
N ALA A 11 -1.15 2.55 -11.56
CA ALA A 11 0.31 2.42 -11.44
C ALA A 11 0.72 1.03 -10.94
N SER A 12 0.08 0.52 -9.88
CA SER A 12 0.34 -0.82 -9.35
C SER A 12 0.01 -1.92 -10.36
N THR A 13 -1.08 -1.76 -11.12
CA THR A 13 -1.45 -2.74 -12.16
C THR A 13 -0.43 -2.76 -13.30
N ILE A 14 0.07 -1.57 -13.74
CA ILE A 14 1.14 -1.47 -14.73
C ILE A 14 2.43 -2.08 -14.18
N TYR A 15 2.78 -1.83 -12.91
CA TYR A 15 3.95 -2.40 -12.26
C TYR A 15 3.91 -3.94 -12.31
N MET A 16 2.79 -4.55 -11.94
CA MET A 16 2.61 -6.01 -12.04
C MET A 16 2.78 -6.52 -13.48
N CYS A 17 2.27 -5.80 -14.48
CA CYS A 17 2.46 -6.16 -15.88
C CYS A 17 3.93 -6.04 -16.30
N ALA A 18 4.63 -4.96 -15.88
CA ALA A 18 6.05 -4.74 -16.17
C ALA A 18 6.94 -5.83 -15.54
N LEU A 19 6.65 -6.23 -14.29
CA LEU A 19 7.34 -7.34 -13.62
C LEU A 19 7.16 -8.65 -14.38
N LYS A 20 5.92 -9.00 -14.73
CA LYS A 20 5.62 -10.23 -15.49
C LYS A 20 6.22 -10.24 -16.89
N ALA A 21 6.37 -9.07 -17.50
CA ALA A 21 7.04 -8.91 -18.77
C ALA A 21 8.58 -8.81 -18.64
N ASP A 22 9.14 -8.93 -17.42
CA ASP A 22 10.57 -8.78 -17.09
C ASP A 22 11.16 -7.49 -17.67
N LEU A 23 10.40 -6.39 -17.61
CA LEU A 23 10.85 -5.06 -17.97
C LEU A 23 11.63 -4.44 -16.82
N GLU A 24 12.55 -3.54 -17.15
CA GLU A 24 13.37 -2.83 -16.17
C GLU A 24 12.53 -1.85 -15.36
N ILE A 25 12.49 -2.02 -14.04
CA ILE A 25 11.87 -1.08 -13.12
C ILE A 25 12.89 0.00 -12.77
N VAL A 26 12.60 1.25 -13.16
CA VAL A 26 13.51 2.40 -13.00
C VAL A 26 13.24 3.13 -11.69
N GLU A 27 11.95 3.30 -11.34
CA GLU A 27 11.53 3.98 -10.12
C GLU A 27 10.22 3.39 -9.62
N ARG A 28 10.19 3.07 -8.34
CA ARG A 28 8.99 2.57 -7.67
C ARG A 28 9.03 2.89 -6.18
N ALA A 29 7.94 3.40 -5.63
CA ALA A 29 7.70 3.51 -4.19
C ALA A 29 6.49 2.67 -3.79
N CYS A 30 6.54 2.00 -2.62
CA CYS A 30 5.36 1.36 -2.04
C CYS A 30 4.45 2.40 -1.36
N HIS A 31 3.19 2.03 -1.13
CA HIS A 31 2.28 2.86 -0.35
C HIS A 31 2.72 2.95 1.11
N GLN A 32 2.24 4.00 1.77
CA GLN A 32 2.43 4.18 3.21
C GLN A 32 1.75 3.05 4.01
N PHE A 33 0.58 2.58 3.56
CA PHE A 33 -0.19 1.49 4.16
C PHE A 33 -0.42 0.39 3.12
N THR A 34 -0.70 -0.82 3.59
CA THR A 34 -1.05 -1.93 2.68
C THR A 34 -2.31 -1.61 1.89
N VAL A 35 -2.31 -1.95 0.62
CA VAL A 35 -3.46 -1.88 -0.28
C VAL A 35 -4.07 -3.27 -0.46
N THR A 36 -5.31 -3.35 -0.91
CA THR A 36 -6.06 -4.61 -1.03
C THR A 36 -6.16 -5.14 -2.46
N TYR A 37 -5.79 -4.34 -3.46
CA TYR A 37 -5.97 -4.66 -4.88
C TYR A 37 -4.76 -5.33 -5.54
N VAL A 38 -3.61 -5.41 -4.85
CA VAL A 38 -2.43 -6.19 -5.24
C VAL A 38 -1.78 -6.83 -4.01
N PRO A 39 -0.97 -7.89 -4.16
CA PRO A 39 -0.20 -8.47 -3.06
C PRO A 39 0.79 -7.46 -2.46
N MET A 40 1.14 -7.64 -1.17
CA MET A 40 2.15 -6.81 -0.51
C MET A 40 3.48 -6.87 -1.25
N GLY A 41 4.16 -5.72 -1.36
CA GLY A 41 5.42 -5.59 -2.08
C GLY A 41 5.27 -5.46 -3.60
N MET A 42 4.04 -5.55 -4.13
CA MET A 42 3.74 -5.48 -5.56
C MET A 42 2.86 -4.28 -5.93
N ASP A 43 2.79 -3.30 -5.06
CA ASP A 43 2.11 -2.02 -5.25
C ASP A 43 3.08 -0.94 -5.71
N ALA A 44 2.57 0.08 -6.38
CA ALA A 44 3.32 1.27 -6.77
C ALA A 44 2.50 2.53 -6.48
N THR A 45 3.11 3.46 -5.75
CA THR A 45 2.51 4.75 -5.40
C THR A 45 2.97 5.82 -6.39
N VAL A 46 2.00 6.63 -6.80
CA VAL A 46 2.26 7.86 -7.56
C VAL A 46 1.67 9.04 -6.78
N TYR A 47 2.51 10.01 -6.48
CA TYR A 47 2.12 11.25 -5.82
C TYR A 47 2.80 12.42 -6.51
N TRP A 48 2.04 13.26 -7.18
CA TRP A 48 2.53 14.33 -8.07
C TRP A 48 3.63 15.18 -7.42
N GLY A 49 4.79 15.24 -8.08
CA GLY A 49 5.94 16.00 -7.62
C GLY A 49 6.82 15.33 -6.55
N TYR A 50 6.43 14.14 -6.03
CA TYR A 50 7.16 13.48 -4.94
C TYR A 50 7.52 12.02 -5.24
N GLN A 51 6.58 11.24 -5.76
CA GLN A 51 6.77 9.81 -6.05
C GLN A 51 6.21 9.49 -7.43
N ASP A 52 6.96 8.69 -8.18
CA ASP A 52 6.56 8.27 -9.53
C ASP A 52 6.79 6.77 -9.70
N PHE A 53 6.13 6.21 -10.71
CA PHE A 53 6.39 4.86 -11.17
C PHE A 53 6.94 4.92 -12.58
N LYS A 54 8.18 4.43 -12.77
CA LYS A 54 8.87 4.41 -14.05
C LYS A 54 9.39 3.02 -14.37
N PHE A 55 9.16 2.58 -15.56
CA PHE A 55 9.77 1.37 -16.12
C PHE A 55 10.34 1.66 -17.51
N ARG A 56 11.27 0.84 -17.94
CA ARG A 56 11.88 0.95 -19.24
C ARG A 56 11.61 -0.31 -20.05
N ASN A 57 11.28 -0.12 -21.32
CA ASN A 57 11.33 -1.20 -22.28
C ASN A 57 12.81 -1.50 -22.59
N ASN A 58 13.31 -2.57 -21.98
CA ASN A 58 14.69 -3.07 -22.16
C ASN A 58 14.80 -4.12 -23.28
N THR A 59 13.77 -4.21 -24.14
CA THR A 59 13.77 -5.05 -25.35
C THR A 59 14.06 -4.21 -26.58
N GLU A 60 14.43 -4.85 -27.69
CA GLU A 60 14.64 -4.17 -28.98
C GLU A 60 13.32 -3.94 -29.76
N TYR A 61 12.19 -4.40 -29.24
CA TYR A 61 10.88 -4.35 -29.90
C TYR A 61 9.96 -3.35 -29.21
N PRO A 62 9.05 -2.68 -29.94
CA PRO A 62 8.09 -1.78 -29.35
C PRO A 62 7.09 -2.56 -28.47
N ILE A 63 6.63 -1.93 -27.40
CA ILE A 63 5.52 -2.40 -26.59
C ILE A 63 4.36 -1.44 -26.66
N ARG A 64 3.13 -1.99 -26.63
CA ARG A 64 1.88 -1.23 -26.56
C ARG A 64 1.22 -1.49 -25.21
N VAL A 65 0.73 -0.43 -24.57
CA VAL A 65 -0.05 -0.50 -23.34
C VAL A 65 -1.52 -0.34 -23.70
N ASP A 66 -2.32 -1.37 -23.46
CA ASP A 66 -3.77 -1.33 -23.58
C ASP A 66 -4.37 -1.26 -22.19
N ALA A 67 -5.22 -0.26 -21.93
CA ALA A 67 -5.86 -0.07 -20.63
C ALA A 67 -7.37 0.15 -20.82
N SER A 68 -8.15 -0.44 -19.91
CA SER A 68 -9.60 -0.23 -19.86
C SER A 68 -10.11 -0.40 -18.42
N VAL A 69 -11.29 0.15 -18.16
CA VAL A 69 -12.01 -0.02 -16.90
C VAL A 69 -13.37 -0.61 -17.19
N SER A 70 -13.71 -1.71 -16.55
CA SER A 70 -15.03 -2.33 -16.66
C SER A 70 -15.37 -3.10 -15.38
N GLY A 71 -16.65 -3.07 -14.98
CA GLY A 71 -17.14 -3.80 -13.81
C GLY A 71 -16.44 -3.41 -12.49
N GLY A 72 -15.91 -2.18 -12.38
CA GLY A 72 -15.13 -1.74 -11.21
C GLY A 72 -13.67 -2.22 -11.19
N TYR A 73 -13.20 -2.84 -12.26
CA TYR A 73 -11.83 -3.34 -12.38
C TYR A 73 -11.03 -2.54 -13.42
N VAL A 74 -9.74 -2.35 -13.12
CA VAL A 74 -8.75 -1.86 -14.07
C VAL A 74 -8.14 -3.05 -14.80
N HIS A 75 -8.14 -3.01 -16.12
CA HIS A 75 -7.54 -4.04 -16.98
C HIS A 75 -6.38 -3.42 -17.75
N ILE A 76 -5.18 -3.99 -17.60
CA ILE A 76 -3.96 -3.56 -18.28
C ILE A 76 -3.36 -4.75 -19.03
N LYS A 77 -2.92 -4.50 -20.26
CA LYS A 77 -2.15 -5.44 -21.07
C LYS A 77 -0.93 -4.74 -21.63
N LEU A 78 0.22 -5.37 -21.49
CA LEU A 78 1.43 -5.01 -22.24
C LEU A 78 1.54 -5.98 -23.41
N CYS A 79 1.46 -5.45 -24.64
CA CYS A 79 1.53 -6.22 -25.87
C CYS A 79 2.83 -5.92 -26.59
N GLY A 80 3.56 -6.95 -26.99
CA GLY A 80 4.87 -6.82 -27.66
C GLY A 80 5.29 -8.15 -28.27
N THR A 81 6.53 -8.20 -28.74
CA THR A 81 7.13 -9.43 -29.24
C THR A 81 7.69 -10.23 -28.07
N GLU A 82 7.28 -11.50 -27.95
CA GLU A 82 7.86 -12.41 -26.95
C GLU A 82 9.29 -12.78 -27.36
N THR A 83 10.24 -12.45 -26.51
CA THR A 83 11.68 -12.70 -26.76
C THR A 83 12.29 -13.64 -25.73
N LYS A 84 11.47 -14.18 -24.80
CA LYS A 84 11.92 -14.98 -23.67
C LYS A 84 11.36 -16.39 -23.76
N ASP A 85 12.11 -17.36 -23.32
CA ASP A 85 11.74 -18.75 -23.19
C ASP A 85 11.38 -19.15 -21.74
N TYR A 86 11.11 -18.14 -20.89
CA TYR A 86 10.73 -18.29 -19.49
C TYR A 86 9.56 -17.37 -19.14
N THR A 87 8.91 -17.67 -18.04
CA THR A 87 7.87 -16.83 -17.43
C THR A 87 8.33 -16.25 -16.12
N ILE A 88 7.71 -15.14 -15.68
CA ILE A 88 7.96 -14.53 -14.37
C ILE A 88 6.82 -14.84 -13.42
N GLU A 89 7.20 -15.39 -12.26
CA GLU A 89 6.33 -15.50 -11.09
C GLU A 89 6.81 -14.59 -9.99
N MET A 90 5.87 -13.99 -9.26
CA MET A 90 6.16 -13.06 -8.16
C MET A 90 5.70 -13.66 -6.84
N THR A 91 6.58 -13.64 -5.85
CA THR A 91 6.25 -13.99 -4.46
C THR A 91 6.68 -12.87 -3.52
N TYR A 92 6.22 -12.94 -2.27
CA TYR A 92 6.69 -12.05 -1.21
C TYR A 92 6.81 -12.77 0.12
N GLU A 93 7.64 -12.22 0.99
CA GLU A 93 7.83 -12.67 2.38
C GLU A 93 7.68 -11.49 3.32
N ILE A 94 6.98 -11.70 4.44
CA ILE A 94 6.85 -10.72 5.53
C ILE A 94 8.03 -10.90 6.47
N LEU A 95 8.96 -9.95 6.45
CA LEU A 95 10.16 -9.95 7.29
C LEU A 95 9.84 -9.56 8.74
N SER A 96 8.90 -8.65 8.94
CA SER A 96 8.44 -8.25 10.27
C SER A 96 7.05 -7.64 10.23
N THR A 97 6.35 -7.75 11.36
CA THR A 97 5.02 -7.19 11.59
C THR A 97 5.05 -6.32 12.84
N SER A 98 4.44 -5.14 12.78
CA SER A 98 4.27 -4.22 13.91
C SER A 98 2.79 -3.98 14.16
N SER A 99 2.26 -4.55 15.25
CA SER A 99 0.84 -4.42 15.60
C SER A 99 0.54 -3.04 16.19
N PRO A 100 -0.61 -2.44 15.85
CA PRO A 100 -1.06 -1.19 16.44
C PRO A 100 -1.44 -1.38 17.91
N THR A 101 -1.29 -0.32 18.71
CA THR A 101 -1.82 -0.20 20.06
C THR A 101 -2.99 0.78 20.07
N THR A 102 -3.73 0.85 21.20
CA THR A 102 -4.75 1.87 21.40
C THR A 102 -4.22 2.93 22.34
N ILE A 103 -4.34 4.19 21.93
CA ILE A 103 -3.93 5.39 22.67
C ILE A 103 -5.19 6.21 22.97
N GLU A 104 -5.36 6.65 24.21
CA GLU A 104 -6.40 7.57 24.61
C GLU A 104 -5.90 9.02 24.46
N ARG A 105 -6.73 9.88 23.82
CA ARG A 105 -6.49 11.31 23.72
C ARG A 105 -7.57 12.08 24.43
N VAL A 106 -7.18 12.87 25.42
CA VAL A 106 -8.11 13.74 26.14
C VAL A 106 -8.59 14.88 25.23
N ILE A 107 -9.90 15.01 25.09
CA ILE A 107 -10.58 16.04 24.29
C ILE A 107 -11.34 16.96 25.24
N THR A 108 -11.11 18.28 25.09
CA THR A 108 -11.72 19.33 25.91
C THR A 108 -12.52 20.35 25.10
N ASP A 109 -12.37 20.30 23.75
CA ASP A 109 -12.95 21.29 22.83
C ASP A 109 -14.28 20.84 22.19
N GLY A 110 -14.74 19.64 22.52
CA GLY A 110 -15.99 19.08 21.99
C GLY A 110 -15.90 18.59 20.54
N SER A 111 -14.71 18.50 19.96
CA SER A 111 -14.50 18.05 18.56
C SER A 111 -14.86 16.59 18.31
N TYR A 112 -14.85 15.75 19.35
CA TYR A 112 -15.15 14.31 19.30
C TYR A 112 -16.03 13.87 20.46
N ALA A 113 -16.84 12.83 20.22
CA ALA A 113 -17.58 12.15 21.28
C ALA A 113 -16.66 11.21 22.08
N ASN A 114 -17.04 10.93 23.33
CA ASN A 114 -16.26 9.98 24.15
C ASN A 114 -16.26 8.58 23.55
N GLY A 115 -15.07 8.00 23.35
CA GLY A 115 -14.86 6.70 22.69
C GLY A 115 -14.81 6.76 21.17
N GLU A 116 -14.99 7.93 20.56
CA GLU A 116 -14.89 8.10 19.10
C GLU A 116 -13.46 7.86 18.60
N VAL A 117 -13.33 7.24 17.43
CA VAL A 117 -12.04 6.94 16.81
C VAL A 117 -11.53 8.17 16.08
N ILE A 118 -10.48 8.79 16.59
CA ILE A 118 -9.79 9.94 15.98
C ILE A 118 -8.87 9.47 14.85
N GLN A 119 -8.20 8.31 15.05
CA GLN A 119 -7.28 7.73 14.08
C GLN A 119 -7.50 6.21 14.00
N ALA A 120 -7.72 5.72 12.78
CA ALA A 120 -7.81 4.29 12.53
C ALA A 120 -6.44 3.61 12.65
N PRO A 121 -6.38 2.38 13.17
CA PRO A 121 -5.14 1.62 13.27
C PRO A 121 -4.74 1.04 11.92
N HIS A 122 -3.43 0.96 11.66
CA HIS A 122 -2.85 0.18 10.58
C HIS A 122 -1.70 -0.67 11.12
N THR A 123 -1.68 -1.94 10.74
CA THR A 123 -0.54 -2.82 11.04
C THR A 123 0.61 -2.46 10.11
N GLY A 124 1.80 -2.31 10.68
CA GLY A 124 3.01 -2.07 9.91
C GLY A 124 3.64 -3.38 9.46
N TYR A 125 4.25 -3.39 8.28
CA TYR A 125 4.95 -4.54 7.71
C TYR A 125 6.27 -4.11 7.08
N ARG A 126 7.27 -4.98 7.18
CA ARG A 126 8.42 -4.98 6.29
C ARG A 126 8.33 -6.23 5.43
N VAL A 127 8.42 -6.04 4.12
CA VAL A 127 8.18 -7.08 3.12
C VAL A 127 9.33 -7.07 2.12
N VAL A 128 9.75 -8.24 1.68
CA VAL A 128 10.60 -8.42 0.51
C VAL A 128 9.78 -9.13 -0.58
N SER A 129 9.87 -8.67 -1.81
CA SER A 129 9.30 -9.35 -2.98
C SER A 129 10.40 -10.00 -3.80
N TYR A 130 10.07 -11.16 -4.38
CA TYR A 130 10.99 -11.95 -5.18
C TYR A 130 10.44 -12.14 -6.59
N LYS A 131 11.34 -12.09 -7.55
CA LYS A 131 11.08 -12.38 -8.96
C LYS A 131 11.71 -13.72 -9.33
N HIS A 132 10.85 -14.69 -9.65
CA HIS A 132 11.25 -16.03 -10.07
C HIS A 132 11.17 -16.13 -11.59
N LYS A 133 12.25 -16.60 -12.23
CA LYS A 133 12.26 -16.98 -13.65
C LYS A 133 11.99 -18.46 -13.74
N ILE A 134 10.88 -18.83 -14.40
CA ILE A 134 10.46 -20.20 -14.56
C ILE A 134 10.60 -20.60 -16.02
N GLY A 135 11.43 -21.60 -16.28
CA GLY A 135 11.67 -22.14 -17.62
C GLY A 135 10.47 -22.84 -18.22
N ALA A 136 10.50 -23.11 -19.52
CA ALA A 136 9.45 -23.83 -20.23
C ALA A 136 9.22 -25.25 -19.69
N ASP A 137 10.19 -25.85 -19.00
CA ASP A 137 10.08 -27.16 -18.33
C ASP A 137 9.47 -27.06 -16.91
N GLY A 138 9.04 -25.86 -16.50
CA GLY A 138 8.46 -25.58 -15.18
C GLY A 138 9.47 -25.49 -14.05
N LYS A 139 10.79 -25.54 -14.34
CA LYS A 139 11.82 -25.38 -13.31
C LYS A 139 12.21 -23.95 -13.11
N GLU A 140 12.53 -23.61 -11.87
CA GLU A 140 13.09 -22.31 -11.52
C GLU A 140 14.50 -22.17 -12.09
N ILE A 141 14.73 -21.11 -12.87
CA ILE A 141 16.04 -20.72 -13.42
C ILE A 141 16.76 -19.81 -12.44
N SER A 142 16.04 -18.81 -11.88
CA SER A 142 16.58 -17.90 -10.86
C SER A 142 15.47 -17.39 -9.96
N CYS A 143 15.86 -16.96 -8.74
CA CYS A 143 15.04 -16.25 -7.80
C CYS A 143 15.83 -15.04 -7.31
N ASP A 144 15.37 -13.84 -7.68
CA ASP A 144 16.05 -12.59 -7.38
C ASP A 144 15.19 -11.71 -6.48
N VAL A 145 15.81 -10.96 -5.57
CA VAL A 145 15.10 -9.92 -4.80
C VAL A 145 14.70 -8.80 -5.74
N GLU A 146 13.40 -8.54 -5.82
CA GLU A 146 12.86 -7.44 -6.63
C GLU A 146 12.88 -6.13 -5.85
N ALA A 147 12.27 -6.12 -4.65
CA ALA A 147 12.16 -4.91 -3.86
C ALA A 147 11.93 -5.18 -2.37
N TYR A 148 12.32 -4.20 -1.55
CA TYR A 148 11.90 -4.09 -0.15
C TYR A 148 10.81 -3.04 -0.03
N SER A 149 9.76 -3.36 0.73
CA SER A 149 8.63 -2.46 0.99
C SER A 149 8.41 -2.32 2.49
N THR A 150 8.16 -1.09 2.94
CA THR A 150 7.88 -0.79 4.35
C THR A 150 6.53 -0.08 4.45
N TYR A 151 5.57 -0.75 5.07
CA TYR A 151 4.25 -0.20 5.38
C TYR A 151 4.24 0.27 6.83
N ILE A 152 3.78 1.51 7.05
CA ILE A 152 3.89 2.16 8.36
C ILE A 152 2.78 1.65 9.29
N LYS A 153 3.17 1.41 10.56
CA LYS A 153 2.20 1.20 11.64
C LYS A 153 1.58 2.54 12.05
N THR A 154 0.27 2.57 12.25
CA THR A 154 -0.39 3.64 13.00
C THR A 154 -1.20 3.07 14.14
N ASP A 155 -1.15 3.73 15.29
CA ASP A 155 -1.92 3.33 16.45
C ASP A 155 -3.37 3.82 16.33
N ARG A 156 -4.30 3.08 16.94
CA ARG A 156 -5.67 3.53 17.12
C ARG A 156 -5.70 4.64 18.16
N ILE A 157 -6.25 5.81 17.81
CA ILE A 157 -6.46 6.89 18.76
C ILE A 157 -7.96 7.03 19.01
N ILE A 158 -8.36 6.96 20.29
CA ILE A 158 -9.74 7.16 20.73
C ILE A 158 -9.85 8.42 21.60
N ALA A 159 -10.96 9.12 21.45
CA ALA A 159 -11.27 10.30 22.23
C ALA A 159 -11.71 9.92 23.65
N VAL A 160 -11.17 10.59 24.66
CA VAL A 160 -11.66 10.56 26.04
C VAL A 160 -12.08 11.96 26.43
N VAL A 161 -13.38 12.17 26.62
CA VAL A 161 -13.93 13.49 26.97
C VAL A 161 -13.87 13.65 28.49
N GLN A 162 -13.06 14.61 28.96
CA GLN A 162 -13.10 15.01 30.37
C GLN A 162 -14.38 15.81 30.61
N ARG A 163 -15.27 15.29 31.46
CA ARG A 163 -16.37 16.10 32.02
C ARG A 163 -15.77 17.14 32.95
N PRO A 164 -16.19 18.42 32.85
CA PRO A 164 -15.83 19.41 33.86
C PRO A 164 -16.18 18.87 35.23
N SER A 165 -15.25 18.86 36.16
CA SER A 165 -15.53 18.56 37.55
C SER A 165 -16.51 19.63 38.05
N THR A 166 -17.73 19.26 38.38
CA THR A 166 -18.65 20.14 39.11
C THR A 166 -18.00 20.54 40.42
N PRO A 167 -17.87 21.85 40.74
CA PRO A 167 -17.37 22.27 42.03
C PRO A 167 -18.28 21.68 43.10
N SER A 168 -17.69 20.96 44.07
CA SER A 168 -18.41 20.52 45.24
C SER A 168 -18.94 21.76 45.99
N THR A 169 -20.26 21.92 46.09
CA THR A 169 -20.90 22.95 46.90
C THR A 169 -20.42 22.76 48.33
N PRO A 170 -19.87 23.78 49.01
CA PRO A 170 -19.53 23.66 50.43
C PRO A 170 -20.78 23.37 51.23
N SER A 171 -20.78 22.34 52.07
CA SER A 171 -21.83 22.08 53.05
C SER A 171 -21.98 23.30 53.96
N ALA A 172 -23.21 23.80 54.06
CA ALA A 172 -23.54 24.86 55.02
C ALA A 172 -23.26 24.35 56.46
N PRO A 173 -22.73 25.20 57.36
CA PRO A 173 -22.51 24.83 58.74
C PRO A 173 -23.88 24.66 59.42
N ASP A 174 -24.06 23.53 60.13
CA ASP A 174 -25.18 23.28 60.99
C ASP A 174 -25.18 24.34 62.14
N THR A 175 -26.27 25.07 62.28
CA THR A 175 -26.57 25.95 63.41
C THR A 175 -27.49 25.25 64.40
#